data_c5dc903c7dd460d26dd29f6c67c215f6
#
_entry.id   c5dc903c7dd460d26dd29f6c67c215f6
#
_cell.length_a   1.000
_cell.length_b   1.000
_cell.length_c   1.000
_cell.angle_alpha   90.00
_cell.angle_beta   90.00
_cell.angle_gamma   90.00
#
_symmetry.space_group_name_H-M   'P 1'
#
loop_
_entity.id
_entity.type
_entity.pdbx_description
1 polymer ?
#
loop_
_entity_poly.entity_id
_entity_poly.type
_entity_poly.pdbx_seq_one_letter_code
_entity_poly.pdbx_strand_id
1 'polypeptide(L)' 'SGTRLRVETTDPLAVIDIPNFCREDGHRLLAADPVDGGHVFTIEKG' A
#
# COMPACT_ATOMS: atom_id res chain seq x y z
N SER A 1 14.09 8.27 2.07
CA SER A 1 13.63 7.31 3.04
C SER A 1 12.84 7.98 4.15
N GLY A 2 11.86 7.28 4.65
CA GLY A 2 10.96 7.86 5.61
C GLY A 2 9.82 8.65 4.98
N THR A 3 9.80 8.81 3.68
CA THR A 3 8.70 9.47 3.00
C THR A 3 7.49 8.54 3.00
N ARG A 4 6.34 9.07 3.37
CA ARG A 4 5.10 8.30 3.39
C ARG A 4 4.27 8.61 2.18
N LEU A 5 3.71 7.55 1.59
CA LEU A 5 2.83 7.64 0.44
C LEU A 5 1.48 7.05 0.81
N ARG A 6 0.42 7.70 0.34
CA ARG A 6 -0.93 7.18 0.48
C ARG A 6 -1.41 6.76 -0.89
N VAL A 7 -1.77 5.49 -1.02
CA VAL A 7 -2.21 4.91 -2.29
C VAL A 7 -3.67 4.51 -2.17
N GLU A 8 -4.53 5.12 -2.96
CA GLU A 8 -5.93 4.75 -3.03
C GLU A 8 -6.15 3.89 -4.27
N THR A 9 -6.86 2.78 -4.10
CA THR A 9 -7.12 1.89 -5.22
C THR A 9 -8.49 1.23 -5.08
N THR A 10 -9.13 1.01 -6.23
CA THR A 10 -10.38 0.25 -6.30
C THR A 10 -10.14 -1.15 -6.84
N ASP A 11 -8.89 -1.50 -7.15
CA ASP A 11 -8.55 -2.81 -7.69
C ASP A 11 -8.47 -3.84 -6.56
N PRO A 12 -9.30 -4.88 -6.57
CA PRO A 12 -9.25 -5.91 -5.51
C PRO A 12 -7.93 -6.66 -5.46
N LEU A 13 -7.18 -6.70 -6.55
CA LEU A 13 -5.87 -7.36 -6.56
C LEU A 13 -4.81 -6.56 -5.83
N ALA A 14 -5.04 -5.27 -5.58
CA ALA A 14 -4.08 -4.44 -4.87
C ALA A 14 -3.83 -4.94 -3.45
N VAL A 15 -4.80 -5.63 -2.85
CA VAL A 15 -4.65 -6.23 -1.53
C VAL A 15 -3.50 -7.24 -1.51
N ILE A 16 -3.23 -7.86 -2.64
CA ILE A 16 -2.15 -8.82 -2.80
C ILE A 16 -0.92 -8.13 -3.36
N ASP A 17 -1.08 -7.30 -4.38
CA ASP A 17 0.02 -6.72 -5.15
C ASP A 17 0.78 -5.64 -4.37
N ILE A 18 0.08 -4.81 -3.60
CA ILE A 18 0.73 -3.72 -2.86
C ILE A 18 1.68 -4.26 -1.79
N PRO A 19 1.28 -5.22 -0.93
CA PRO A 19 2.23 -5.79 0.03
C PRO A 19 3.43 -6.45 -0.63
N ASN A 20 3.23 -7.13 -1.76
CA ASN A 20 4.33 -7.75 -2.51
C ASN A 20 5.28 -6.70 -3.06
N PHE A 21 4.74 -5.64 -3.65
CA PHE A 21 5.54 -4.53 -4.15
C PHE A 21 6.39 -3.92 -3.04
N CYS A 22 5.80 -3.67 -1.88
CA CYS A 22 6.53 -3.08 -0.77
C CYS A 22 7.69 -3.97 -0.33
N ARG A 23 7.46 -5.27 -0.25
CA ARG A 23 8.49 -6.20 0.17
C ARG A 23 9.62 -6.30 -0.85
N GLU A 24 9.29 -6.35 -2.14
CA GLU A 24 10.30 -6.49 -3.19
C GLU A 24 11.17 -5.26 -3.33
N ASP A 25 10.59 -4.08 -3.14
CA ASP A 25 11.31 -2.82 -3.32
C ASP A 25 11.86 -2.24 -2.01
N GLY A 26 11.71 -2.98 -0.91
CA GLY A 26 12.26 -2.54 0.36
C GLY A 26 11.47 -1.43 1.04
N HIS A 27 10.22 -1.28 0.68
CA HIS A 27 9.32 -0.32 1.34
C HIS A 27 8.58 -1.01 2.48
N ARG A 28 8.02 -0.20 3.39
CA ARG A 28 7.26 -0.70 4.53
C ARG A 28 5.78 -0.37 4.36
N LEU A 29 4.95 -1.38 4.44
CA LEU A 29 3.51 -1.17 4.44
C LEU A 29 3.07 -0.89 5.89
N LEU A 30 2.65 0.35 6.14
CA LEU A 30 2.27 0.78 7.49
C LEU A 30 0.81 0.50 7.80
N ALA A 31 -0.06 0.60 6.82
CA ALA A 31 -1.49 0.41 7.01
C ALA A 31 -2.16 0.02 5.72
N ALA A 32 -3.26 -0.73 5.85
CA ALA A 32 -4.11 -1.09 4.73
C ALA A 32 -5.55 -1.00 5.23
N ASP A 33 -6.25 0.06 4.85
CA ASP A 33 -7.59 0.34 5.35
C ASP A 33 -8.64 0.15 4.26
N PRO A 34 -9.70 -0.62 4.52
CA PRO A 34 -10.81 -0.72 3.58
C PRO A 34 -11.60 0.57 3.55
N VAL A 35 -12.02 0.97 2.35
CA VAL A 35 -12.91 2.11 2.15
C VAL A 35 -13.99 1.70 1.15
N ASP A 36 -14.99 2.58 0.96
CA ASP A 36 -16.05 2.31 -0.01
C ASP A 36 -15.44 2.11 -1.40
N GLY A 37 -15.65 0.92 -1.94
CA GLY A 37 -15.20 0.60 -3.29
C GLY A 37 -13.73 0.30 -3.44
N GLY A 38 -12.96 0.21 -2.33
CA GLY A 38 -11.55 -0.06 -2.49
C GLY A 38 -10.77 -0.10 -1.18
N HIS A 39 -9.50 0.27 -1.28
CA HIS A 39 -8.57 0.28 -0.13
C HIS A 39 -7.66 1.48 -0.19
N VAL A 40 -7.18 1.89 0.98
CA VAL A 40 -6.15 2.92 1.11
C VAL A 40 -4.94 2.28 1.78
N PHE A 41 -3.79 2.35 1.12
CA PHE A 41 -2.54 1.82 1.65
C PHE A 41 -1.63 2.97 2.05
N THR A 42 -1.02 2.87 3.21
CA THR A 42 -0.01 3.83 3.66
C THR A 42 1.35 3.13 3.62
N ILE A 43 2.26 3.68 2.85
CA ILE A 43 3.56 3.07 2.57
C ILE A 43 4.66 4.04 2.99
N GLU A 44 5.67 3.52 3.67
CA GLU A 44 6.88 4.29 3.97
C GLU A 44 7.98 3.81 3.03
N LYS A 45 8.52 4.74 2.25
CA LYS A 45 9.60 4.40 1.32
C LYS A 45 10.89 4.09 2.08
N GLY A 46 11.48 2.99 1.68
CA GLY A 46 12.74 2.57 2.25
C GLY A 46 13.95 3.31 1.72
#